data_4bed9db6ac9bf61953b2c1cf9d16a34f
#
_entry.id   4bed9db6ac9bf61953b2c1cf9d16a34f
#
_cell.length_a   1.000
_cell.length_b   1.000
_cell.length_c   1.000
_cell.angle_alpha   90.00
_cell.angle_beta   90.00
_cell.angle_gamma   90.00
#
_symmetry.space_group_name_H-M   'P 1'
#
loop_
_entity.id
_entity.type
_entity.pdbx_description
1 polymer ?
#
loop_
_entity_poly.entity_id
_entity_poly.type
_entity_poly.pdbx_seq_one_letter_code
_entity_poly.pdbx_strand_id
1 'polypeptide(L)'
;MSDFKLPPVLLDNATRADMTVSCRDCDVIPKVPDAGKVVSLDGNQVQIMHNGVRVVAGGYYGDWMTGIIERLQGHHEPQEEVTFHEILKHVPPHATMLELGGFWSYYSLWFKSQHGDLRQAYVVEPDPNHIAIGRANATLNQRDITFVQACVGGEPIKALTFKTESAGDIRIPQISVPGFLRDHRISQLQVLHCDTQGMETEIIRSCEPLFRNRTIRFGIFSTHHHEISGDPLTHQRCLAMLQDFGGRILVEHDVHESFSGDGLIAAYFGAEPLDWTEPLISRNRYSSSLFRNPLYDLAVRP
;
A
#
# COMPACT_ATOMS: atom_id res chain seq x y z
N MET A 1 -13.50 -36.23 -8.96
CA MET A 1 -12.63 -35.24 -9.57
C MET A 1 -11.53 -35.02 -8.57
N SER A 2 -10.27 -35.35 -8.88
CA SER A 2 -9.17 -35.16 -7.98
C SER A 2 -8.93 -33.66 -7.83
N ASP A 3 -8.84 -33.16 -6.58
CA ASP A 3 -8.42 -31.82 -6.25
C ASP A 3 -6.99 -31.59 -6.77
N PHE A 4 -6.89 -31.15 -7.99
CA PHE A 4 -5.62 -30.81 -8.62
C PHE A 4 -5.18 -29.45 -8.11
N LYS A 5 -4.63 -29.41 -6.89
CA LYS A 5 -3.97 -28.21 -6.37
C LYS A 5 -2.57 -28.19 -6.95
N LEU A 6 -2.33 -27.28 -7.88
CA LEU A 6 -0.96 -26.94 -8.27
C LEU A 6 -0.33 -26.18 -7.09
N PRO A 7 0.83 -26.61 -6.58
CA PRO A 7 1.52 -25.82 -5.60
C PRO A 7 1.92 -24.47 -6.24
N PRO A 8 1.66 -23.34 -5.58
CA PRO A 8 2.17 -22.07 -6.03
C PRO A 8 3.71 -22.17 -6.07
N VAL A 9 4.31 -21.81 -7.22
CA VAL A 9 5.75 -21.71 -7.31
C VAL A 9 6.16 -20.39 -6.67
N LEU A 10 6.31 -20.40 -5.34
CA LEU A 10 6.82 -19.25 -4.62
C LEU A 10 8.29 -19.04 -5.01
N LEU A 11 8.62 -17.81 -5.38
CA LEU A 11 10.01 -17.42 -5.59
C LEU A 11 10.72 -17.38 -4.22
N ASP A 12 11.99 -17.80 -4.20
CA ASP A 12 12.82 -17.54 -3.01
C ASP A 12 13.06 -16.03 -2.82
N ASN A 13 13.47 -15.65 -1.60
CA ASN A 13 13.64 -14.25 -1.23
C ASN A 13 14.66 -13.50 -2.11
N ALA A 14 15.71 -14.17 -2.60
CA ALA A 14 16.72 -13.54 -3.45
C ALA A 14 16.13 -13.24 -4.83
N THR A 15 15.49 -14.23 -5.45
CA THR A 15 14.82 -14.07 -6.76
C THR A 15 13.69 -13.03 -6.67
N ARG A 16 12.94 -13.02 -5.56
CA ARG A 16 11.90 -12.02 -5.30
C ARG A 16 12.49 -10.60 -5.19
N ALA A 17 13.58 -10.44 -4.45
CA ALA A 17 14.28 -9.15 -4.37
C ALA A 17 14.79 -8.69 -5.74
N ASP A 18 15.38 -9.60 -6.53
CA ASP A 18 15.86 -9.29 -7.88
C ASP A 18 14.72 -8.89 -8.81
N MET A 19 13.56 -9.55 -8.72
CA MET A 19 12.35 -9.18 -9.44
C MET A 19 11.93 -7.75 -9.10
N THR A 20 11.77 -7.43 -7.80
CA THR A 20 11.36 -6.09 -7.36
C THR A 20 12.34 -5.02 -7.84
N VAL A 21 13.63 -5.25 -7.67
CA VAL A 21 14.69 -4.29 -8.04
C VAL A 21 14.83 -4.13 -9.57
N SER A 22 14.37 -5.09 -10.36
CA SER A 22 14.38 -4.98 -11.82
C SER A 22 13.38 -3.94 -12.36
N CYS A 23 12.35 -3.60 -11.60
CA CYS A 23 11.45 -2.50 -11.90
C CYS A 23 12.11 -1.16 -11.55
N ARG A 24 12.18 -0.28 -12.54
CA ARG A 24 12.85 1.03 -12.39
C ARG A 24 11.90 2.22 -12.53
N ASP A 25 10.60 2.00 -12.37
CA ASP A 25 9.58 3.04 -12.53
C ASP A 25 9.79 4.21 -11.56
N CYS A 26 10.29 3.93 -10.36
CA CYS A 26 10.63 4.93 -9.35
C CYS A 26 11.91 5.75 -9.65
N ASP A 27 12.67 5.43 -10.71
CA ASP A 27 13.91 6.16 -11.02
C ASP A 27 13.67 7.62 -11.41
N VAL A 28 12.48 7.92 -11.92
CA VAL A 28 12.05 9.28 -12.27
C VAL A 28 11.76 10.17 -11.05
N ILE A 29 11.58 9.57 -9.87
CA ILE A 29 11.30 10.30 -8.63
C ILE A 29 12.61 10.91 -8.10
N PRO A 30 12.63 12.22 -7.77
CA PRO A 30 13.81 12.85 -7.17
C PRO A 30 14.25 12.17 -5.88
N LYS A 31 15.55 12.02 -5.72
CA LYS A 31 16.16 11.37 -4.56
C LYS A 31 17.04 12.33 -3.79
N VAL A 32 16.94 12.29 -2.45
CA VAL A 32 17.89 13.03 -1.58
C VAL A 32 19.28 12.37 -1.60
N PRO A 33 20.34 13.08 -1.23
CA PRO A 33 21.63 12.46 -0.94
C PRO A 33 21.46 11.34 0.10
N ASP A 34 22.21 10.25 -0.07
CA ASP A 34 22.19 9.07 0.79
C ASP A 34 20.89 8.25 0.79
N ALA A 35 19.98 8.50 -0.16
CA ALA A 35 18.77 7.68 -0.35
C ALA A 35 19.12 6.19 -0.48
N GLY A 36 18.42 5.35 0.28
CA GLY A 36 18.62 3.91 0.39
C GLY A 36 19.64 3.49 1.46
N LYS A 37 20.53 4.38 1.90
CA LYS A 37 21.59 4.01 2.85
C LYS A 37 21.07 3.83 4.27
N VAL A 38 21.67 2.88 4.98
CA VAL A 38 21.53 2.76 6.43
C VAL A 38 22.61 3.58 7.11
N VAL A 39 22.19 4.42 8.04
CA VAL A 39 23.06 5.31 8.83
C VAL A 39 22.81 5.13 10.33
N SER A 40 23.81 5.41 11.16
CA SER A 40 23.61 5.45 12.61
C SER A 40 23.18 6.86 13.03
N LEU A 41 22.02 6.95 13.68
CA LEU A 41 21.47 8.19 14.22
C LEU A 41 21.10 7.97 15.69
N ASP A 42 21.74 8.68 16.60
CA ASP A 42 21.53 8.57 18.06
C ASP A 42 21.55 7.10 18.57
N GLY A 43 22.46 6.29 18.02
CA GLY A 43 22.61 4.88 18.37
C GLY A 43 21.64 3.91 17.69
N ASN A 44 20.69 4.40 16.89
CA ASN A 44 19.77 3.58 16.12
C ASN A 44 20.25 3.43 14.67
N GLN A 45 19.99 2.24 14.08
CA GLN A 45 20.18 2.03 12.65
C GLN A 45 18.93 2.54 11.92
N VAL A 46 19.13 3.51 11.03
CA VAL A 46 18.06 4.22 10.31
C VAL A 46 18.34 4.15 8.83
N GLN A 47 17.34 3.78 8.04
CA GLN A 47 17.41 3.81 6.58
C GLN A 47 16.78 5.08 6.04
N ILE A 48 17.40 5.68 5.02
CA ILE A 48 16.95 6.94 4.42
C ILE A 48 16.15 6.59 3.15
N MET A 49 14.87 6.98 3.13
CA MET A 49 14.04 6.83 1.93
C MET A 49 14.37 7.90 0.89
N HIS A 50 13.92 7.70 -0.36
CA HIS A 50 14.22 8.60 -1.48
C HIS A 50 13.94 10.09 -1.19
N ASN A 51 12.91 10.37 -0.41
CA ASN A 51 12.42 11.71 -0.06
C ASN A 51 12.98 12.26 1.25
N GLY A 52 13.95 11.56 1.86
CA GLY A 52 14.55 11.93 3.14
C GLY A 52 13.78 11.47 4.38
N VAL A 53 12.64 10.78 4.22
CA VAL A 53 11.97 10.10 5.34
C VAL A 53 12.92 9.06 5.91
N ARG A 54 13.01 9.02 7.24
CA ARG A 54 13.85 8.10 8.00
C ARG A 54 13.00 6.98 8.56
N VAL A 55 13.44 5.75 8.38
CA VAL A 55 12.76 4.56 8.90
C VAL A 55 13.73 3.70 9.69
N VAL A 56 13.23 2.96 10.66
CA VAL A 56 14.03 1.98 11.39
C VAL A 56 14.53 0.93 10.41
N ALA A 57 15.84 0.77 10.28
CA ALA A 57 16.42 -0.26 9.42
C ALA A 57 16.02 -1.65 9.89
N GLY A 58 15.57 -2.50 8.97
CA GLY A 58 15.03 -3.81 9.30
C GLY A 58 13.62 -3.80 9.92
N GLY A 59 12.99 -2.65 10.12
CA GLY A 59 11.65 -2.53 10.68
C GLY A 59 10.55 -3.08 9.78
N TYR A 60 10.75 -3.06 8.47
CA TYR A 60 9.83 -3.62 7.48
C TYR A 60 10.48 -4.83 6.82
N TYR A 61 9.98 -6.04 7.12
CA TYR A 61 10.48 -7.32 6.64
C TYR A 61 12.01 -7.55 6.77
N GLY A 62 12.65 -6.94 7.76
CA GLY A 62 14.05 -7.21 8.12
C GLY A 62 15.08 -6.78 7.08
N ASP A 63 16.22 -7.48 7.11
CA ASP A 63 17.35 -7.19 6.21
C ASP A 63 17.03 -7.42 4.74
N TRP A 64 16.06 -8.28 4.45
CA TRP A 64 15.63 -8.55 3.08
C TRP A 64 15.07 -7.28 2.41
N MET A 65 14.14 -6.60 3.06
CA MET A 65 13.57 -5.36 2.52
C MET A 65 14.57 -4.19 2.61
N THR A 66 15.39 -4.15 3.68
CA THR A 66 16.48 -3.17 3.78
C THR A 66 17.39 -3.23 2.53
N GLY A 67 17.73 -4.43 2.08
CA GLY A 67 18.53 -4.63 0.86
C GLY A 67 17.82 -4.21 -0.43
N ILE A 68 16.50 -4.40 -0.54
CA ILE A 68 15.69 -3.91 -1.67
C ILE A 68 15.71 -2.38 -1.69
N ILE A 69 15.45 -1.74 -0.54
CA ILE A 69 15.42 -0.28 -0.41
C ILE A 69 16.80 0.32 -0.75
N GLU A 70 17.88 -0.31 -0.35
CA GLU A 70 19.25 0.13 -0.70
C GLU A 70 19.46 0.08 -2.22
N ARG A 71 19.13 -1.04 -2.87
CA ARG A 71 19.29 -1.27 -4.31
C ARG A 71 18.41 -0.35 -5.17
N LEU A 72 17.22 0.01 -4.67
CA LEU A 72 16.29 0.95 -5.29
C LEU A 72 16.50 2.41 -4.84
N GLN A 73 17.57 2.68 -4.09
CA GLN A 73 17.91 4.03 -3.64
C GLN A 73 16.75 4.73 -2.89
N GLY A 74 16.20 4.02 -1.91
CA GLY A 74 15.16 4.55 -1.02
C GLY A 74 13.73 4.29 -1.45
N HIS A 75 13.51 3.31 -2.35
CA HIS A 75 12.19 2.83 -2.74
C HIS A 75 12.05 1.33 -2.43
N HIS A 76 10.80 0.82 -2.35
CA HIS A 76 10.51 -0.58 -2.08
C HIS A 76 9.45 -1.18 -3.02
N GLU A 77 8.54 -0.37 -3.53
CA GLU A 77 7.44 -0.73 -4.45
C GLU A 77 7.38 0.22 -5.63
N PRO A 78 8.26 0.04 -6.66
CA PRO A 78 8.48 1.04 -7.69
C PRO A 78 7.22 1.51 -8.44
N GLN A 79 6.29 0.59 -8.74
CA GLN A 79 5.06 0.88 -9.49
C GLN A 79 4.07 1.68 -8.63
N GLU A 80 3.90 1.30 -7.37
CA GLU A 80 3.01 1.99 -6.45
C GLU A 80 3.58 3.35 -6.05
N GLU A 81 4.87 3.42 -5.77
CA GLU A 81 5.51 4.67 -5.35
C GLU A 81 5.51 5.74 -6.45
N VAL A 82 5.72 5.38 -7.72
CA VAL A 82 5.61 6.37 -8.81
C VAL A 82 4.16 6.86 -8.96
N THR A 83 3.19 5.99 -8.77
CA THR A 83 1.76 6.35 -8.78
C THR A 83 1.41 7.27 -7.61
N PHE A 84 1.87 6.95 -6.40
CA PHE A 84 1.67 7.78 -5.22
C PHE A 84 2.34 9.16 -5.37
N HIS A 85 3.55 9.19 -5.93
CA HIS A 85 4.25 10.43 -6.23
C HIS A 85 3.45 11.35 -7.14
N GLU A 86 2.89 10.82 -8.23
CA GLU A 86 2.06 11.59 -9.16
C GLU A 86 0.78 12.09 -8.47
N ILE A 87 0.10 11.25 -7.69
CA ILE A 87 -1.10 11.66 -6.93
C ILE A 87 -0.78 12.82 -5.97
N LEU A 88 0.35 12.78 -5.29
CA LEU A 88 0.74 13.82 -4.33
C LEU A 88 0.88 15.22 -4.95
N LYS A 89 1.15 15.33 -6.25
CA LYS A 89 1.20 16.62 -6.97
C LYS A 89 -0.16 17.31 -7.04
N HIS A 90 -1.25 16.53 -6.91
CA HIS A 90 -2.64 17.00 -6.97
C HIS A 90 -3.32 17.10 -5.59
N VAL A 91 -2.56 16.83 -4.52
CA VAL A 91 -3.06 16.90 -3.15
C VAL A 91 -2.75 18.27 -2.55
N PRO A 92 -3.77 19.02 -2.07
CA PRO A 92 -3.54 20.35 -1.49
C PRO A 92 -2.72 20.30 -0.20
N PRO A 93 -2.16 21.46 0.23
CA PRO A 93 -1.43 21.55 1.50
C PRO A 93 -2.25 21.08 2.71
N HIS A 94 -3.50 21.55 2.82
CA HIS A 94 -4.43 21.13 3.87
C HIS A 94 -5.18 19.88 3.38
N ALA A 95 -4.69 18.72 3.76
CA ALA A 95 -5.21 17.44 3.28
C ALA A 95 -5.21 16.38 4.38
N THR A 96 -6.11 15.42 4.25
CA THR A 96 -6.22 14.26 5.12
C THR A 96 -5.99 12.98 4.33
N MET A 97 -5.18 12.07 4.89
CA MET A 97 -4.94 10.72 4.37
C MET A 97 -5.34 9.69 5.43
N LEU A 98 -5.91 8.61 4.97
CA LEU A 98 -6.14 7.39 5.75
C LEU A 98 -5.41 6.24 5.08
N GLU A 99 -4.49 5.62 5.81
CA GLU A 99 -3.72 4.45 5.42
C GLU A 99 -4.23 3.23 6.18
N LEU A 100 -4.68 2.22 5.46
CA LEU A 100 -5.22 0.97 5.98
C LEU A 100 -4.22 -0.15 5.72
N GLY A 101 -3.78 -0.86 6.79
CA GLY A 101 -2.68 -1.81 6.72
C GLY A 101 -1.32 -1.10 6.67
N GLY A 102 -1.17 -0.03 7.45
CA GLY A 102 -0.03 0.88 7.31
C GLY A 102 1.31 0.37 7.82
N PHE A 103 1.37 -0.82 8.44
CA PHE A 103 2.57 -1.47 8.98
C PHE A 103 3.58 -0.45 9.57
N TRP A 104 4.58 -0.03 8.78
CA TRP A 104 5.64 0.92 9.12
C TRP A 104 5.32 2.39 8.79
N SER A 105 4.13 2.63 8.19
CA SER A 105 3.54 3.95 7.92
C SER A 105 4.33 4.83 6.95
N TYR A 106 4.99 4.21 5.98
CA TYR A 106 5.83 4.95 5.06
C TYR A 106 5.06 5.92 4.17
N TYR A 107 3.92 5.50 3.61
CA TYR A 107 3.10 6.37 2.76
C TYR A 107 2.51 7.56 3.53
N SER A 108 2.07 7.35 4.78
CA SER A 108 1.64 8.43 5.68
C SER A 108 2.77 9.41 5.99
N LEU A 109 3.99 8.92 6.22
CA LEU A 109 5.16 9.76 6.44
C LEU A 109 5.53 10.54 5.18
N TRP A 110 5.51 9.90 4.02
CA TRP A 110 5.74 10.56 2.74
C TRP A 110 4.68 11.64 2.46
N PHE A 111 3.40 11.31 2.67
CA PHE A 111 2.32 12.28 2.57
C PHE A 111 2.57 13.52 3.44
N LYS A 112 2.98 13.33 4.69
CA LYS A 112 3.28 14.45 5.60
C LYS A 112 4.60 15.16 5.31
N SER A 113 5.55 14.54 4.64
CA SER A 113 6.88 15.13 4.42
C SER A 113 6.83 16.41 3.59
N GLN A 114 5.85 16.56 2.71
CA GLN A 114 5.74 17.72 1.81
C GLN A 114 5.21 18.98 2.48
N HIS A 115 4.28 18.85 3.44
CA HIS A 115 3.59 20.00 4.06
C HIS A 115 3.50 19.92 5.59
N GLY A 116 4.16 18.95 6.21
CA GLY A 116 4.26 18.83 7.66
C GLY A 116 2.90 18.78 8.35
N ASP A 117 2.70 19.65 9.33
CA ASP A 117 1.52 19.67 10.19
C ASP A 117 0.27 20.25 9.52
N LEU A 118 0.39 20.81 8.32
CA LEU A 118 -0.78 21.18 7.52
C LEU A 118 -1.55 19.96 7.03
N ARG A 119 -0.91 18.79 6.95
CA ARG A 119 -1.53 17.52 6.56
C ARG A 119 -1.84 16.67 7.78
N GLN A 120 -2.99 16.00 7.75
CA GLN A 120 -3.39 15.01 8.75
C GLN A 120 -3.25 13.61 8.18
N ALA A 121 -2.64 12.70 8.93
CA ALA A 121 -2.51 11.30 8.55
C ALA A 121 -3.00 10.39 9.66
N TYR A 122 -3.79 9.41 9.27
CA TYR A 122 -4.32 8.35 10.12
C TYR A 122 -3.85 7.02 9.58
N VAL A 123 -3.40 6.14 10.47
CA VAL A 123 -2.95 4.79 10.15
C VAL A 123 -3.79 3.80 10.95
N VAL A 124 -4.40 2.85 10.26
CA VAL A 124 -5.11 1.72 10.88
C VAL A 124 -4.31 0.46 10.60
N GLU A 125 -3.90 -0.22 11.67
CA GLU A 125 -3.05 -1.41 11.62
C GLU A 125 -3.47 -2.36 12.74
N PRO A 126 -3.74 -3.65 12.47
CA PRO A 126 -4.08 -4.60 13.51
C PRO A 126 -2.89 -5.04 14.37
N ASP A 127 -1.70 -5.22 13.80
CA ASP A 127 -0.56 -5.79 14.51
C ASP A 127 0.13 -4.74 15.42
N PRO A 128 0.19 -4.98 16.74
CA PRO A 128 0.78 -4.01 17.68
C PRO A 128 2.29 -3.80 17.45
N ASN A 129 3.02 -4.79 16.94
CA ASN A 129 4.45 -4.66 16.67
C ASN A 129 4.68 -3.79 15.42
N HIS A 130 3.82 -3.92 14.39
CA HIS A 130 3.84 -3.05 13.23
C HIS A 130 3.54 -1.60 13.62
N ILE A 131 2.51 -1.37 14.45
CA ILE A 131 2.22 -0.03 15.00
C ILE A 131 3.43 0.54 15.75
N ALA A 132 4.13 -0.30 16.53
CA ALA A 132 5.31 0.16 17.26
C ALA A 132 6.42 0.66 16.31
N ILE A 133 6.64 -0.03 15.19
CA ILE A 133 7.57 0.39 14.13
C ILE A 133 7.09 1.69 13.49
N GLY A 134 5.81 1.78 13.11
CA GLY A 134 5.23 3.01 12.54
C GLY A 134 5.38 4.22 13.48
N ARG A 135 5.14 4.05 14.78
CA ARG A 135 5.34 5.09 15.81
C ARG A 135 6.81 5.49 15.94
N ALA A 136 7.74 4.54 15.90
CA ALA A 136 9.16 4.83 15.92
C ALA A 136 9.57 5.65 14.69
N ASN A 137 9.09 5.27 13.51
CA ASN A 137 9.31 6.01 12.27
C ASN A 137 8.71 7.42 12.33
N ALA A 138 7.50 7.58 12.86
CA ALA A 138 6.88 8.90 13.07
C ALA A 138 7.73 9.79 13.99
N THR A 139 8.27 9.22 15.07
CA THR A 139 9.16 9.91 16.02
C THR A 139 10.47 10.34 15.34
N LEU A 140 11.12 9.44 14.57
CA LEU A 140 12.35 9.75 13.83
C LEU A 140 12.19 10.94 12.88
N ASN A 141 10.99 11.12 12.35
CA ASN A 141 10.67 12.19 11.39
C ASN A 141 9.99 13.40 12.04
N GLN A 142 9.74 13.38 13.36
CA GLN A 142 9.03 14.43 14.08
C GLN A 142 7.67 14.74 13.42
N ARG A 143 6.91 13.67 13.11
CA ARG A 143 5.60 13.77 12.48
C ARG A 143 4.51 13.23 13.41
N ASP A 144 3.44 14.01 13.55
CA ASP A 144 2.25 13.59 14.26
C ASP A 144 1.37 12.74 13.31
N ILE A 145 1.24 11.46 13.62
CA ILE A 145 0.39 10.50 12.92
C ILE A 145 -0.52 9.84 13.95
N THR A 146 -1.82 9.80 13.67
CA THR A 146 -2.78 9.12 14.53
C THR A 146 -2.83 7.63 14.18
N PHE A 147 -2.40 6.77 15.12
CA PHE A 147 -2.43 5.32 14.96
C PHE A 147 -3.64 4.73 15.68
N VAL A 148 -4.38 3.88 14.97
CA VAL A 148 -5.54 3.15 15.49
C VAL A 148 -5.30 1.65 15.33
N GLN A 149 -5.29 0.93 16.46
CA GLN A 149 -5.16 -0.52 16.44
C GLN A 149 -6.52 -1.16 16.20
N ALA A 150 -6.78 -1.59 14.98
CA ALA A 150 -8.02 -2.21 14.56
C ALA A 150 -7.82 -3.01 13.26
N CYS A 151 -8.69 -3.99 13.02
CA CYS A 151 -8.92 -4.49 11.66
C CYS A 151 -9.80 -3.51 10.90
N VAL A 152 -9.77 -3.59 9.57
CA VAL A 152 -10.70 -2.88 8.71
C VAL A 152 -11.55 -3.89 7.95
N GLY A 153 -12.83 -3.60 7.78
CA GLY A 153 -13.77 -4.43 7.02
C GLY A 153 -14.95 -3.62 6.55
N GLY A 154 -15.96 -4.30 5.99
CA GLY A 154 -17.18 -3.66 5.50
C GLY A 154 -18.03 -3.06 6.61
N GLU A 155 -18.15 -3.76 7.75
CA GLU A 155 -18.99 -3.38 8.88
C GLU A 155 -18.19 -3.34 10.19
N PRO A 156 -18.54 -2.46 11.14
CA PRO A 156 -17.86 -2.39 12.43
C PRO A 156 -18.22 -3.57 13.32
N ILE A 157 -17.22 -4.16 13.98
CA ILE A 157 -17.35 -5.22 14.98
C ILE A 157 -16.64 -4.78 16.25
N LYS A 158 -17.32 -4.83 17.42
CA LYS A 158 -16.74 -4.35 18.69
C LYS A 158 -15.43 -5.04 19.07
N ALA A 159 -15.35 -6.35 18.84
CA ALA A 159 -14.16 -7.13 19.10
C ALA A 159 -14.26 -8.47 18.37
N LEU A 160 -13.22 -8.83 17.67
CA LEU A 160 -13.04 -10.15 17.06
C LEU A 160 -11.64 -10.67 17.39
N THR A 161 -11.46 -11.98 17.29
CA THR A 161 -10.13 -12.57 17.33
C THR A 161 -9.52 -12.46 15.94
N PHE A 162 -8.37 -11.81 15.87
CA PHE A 162 -7.63 -11.58 14.64
C PHE A 162 -6.23 -12.17 14.78
N LYS A 163 -5.83 -12.98 13.80
CA LYS A 163 -4.47 -13.51 13.74
C LYS A 163 -3.57 -12.49 13.06
N THR A 164 -2.72 -11.85 13.85
CA THR A 164 -1.71 -10.92 13.34
C THR A 164 -0.51 -11.66 12.76
N GLU A 165 0.30 -10.96 12.00
CA GLU A 165 1.51 -11.52 11.40
C GLU A 165 2.59 -11.80 12.46
N SER A 166 2.78 -10.90 13.43
CA SER A 166 3.90 -10.98 14.37
C SER A 166 3.52 -11.21 15.83
N ALA A 167 2.29 -10.90 16.27
CA ALA A 167 1.85 -10.98 17.66
C ALA A 167 0.89 -12.15 17.95
N GLY A 168 0.61 -13.00 16.94
CA GLY A 168 -0.33 -14.11 17.05
C GLY A 168 -1.79 -13.67 17.12
N ASP A 169 -2.62 -14.44 17.84
CA ASP A 169 -4.05 -14.13 17.96
C ASP A 169 -4.26 -13.05 19.02
N ILE A 170 -4.92 -11.96 18.60
CA ILE A 170 -5.28 -10.84 19.47
C ILE A 170 -6.76 -10.53 19.38
N ARG A 171 -7.30 -9.84 20.38
CA ARG A 171 -8.69 -9.41 20.39
C ARG A 171 -8.76 -7.90 20.17
N ILE A 172 -9.23 -7.49 19.00
CA ILE A 172 -9.30 -6.08 18.57
C ILE A 172 -10.64 -5.75 17.91
N PRO A 173 -11.03 -4.46 17.82
CA PRO A 173 -12.19 -4.07 17.04
C PRO A 173 -11.93 -4.19 15.53
N GLN A 174 -13.00 -4.34 14.78
CA GLN A 174 -13.02 -4.06 13.34
C GLN A 174 -13.76 -2.75 13.12
N ILE A 175 -13.18 -1.87 12.33
CA ILE A 175 -13.80 -0.61 11.92
C ILE A 175 -14.18 -0.65 10.44
N SER A 176 -15.12 0.20 10.04
CA SER A 176 -15.36 0.52 8.64
C SER A 176 -14.90 1.93 8.32
N VAL A 177 -14.48 2.18 7.08
CA VAL A 177 -14.04 3.52 6.65
C VAL A 177 -15.13 4.57 6.85
N PRO A 178 -16.42 4.34 6.48
CA PRO A 178 -17.48 5.30 6.75
C PRO A 178 -17.65 5.62 8.24
N GLY A 179 -17.56 4.60 9.10
CA GLY A 179 -17.59 4.76 10.55
C GLY A 179 -16.43 5.60 11.06
N PHE A 180 -15.22 5.28 10.60
CA PHE A 180 -14.01 6.00 10.96
C PHE A 180 -14.07 7.49 10.60
N LEU A 181 -14.46 7.82 9.35
CA LEU A 181 -14.56 9.23 8.92
C LEU A 181 -15.58 10.01 9.76
N ARG A 182 -16.72 9.39 10.07
CA ARG A 182 -17.74 10.01 10.95
C ARG A 182 -17.19 10.27 12.35
N ASP A 183 -16.57 9.27 12.97
CA ASP A 183 -16.11 9.31 14.36
C ASP A 183 -14.95 10.31 14.54
N HIS A 184 -14.11 10.48 13.53
CA HIS A 184 -13.03 11.47 13.48
C HIS A 184 -13.45 12.82 12.85
N ARG A 185 -14.74 12.99 12.47
CA ARG A 185 -15.27 14.20 11.84
C ARG A 185 -14.54 14.63 10.57
N ILE A 186 -14.12 13.66 9.78
CA ILE A 186 -13.42 13.87 8.50
C ILE A 186 -14.50 14.03 7.42
N SER A 187 -14.71 15.27 6.97
CA SER A 187 -15.69 15.59 5.93
C SER A 187 -15.16 15.39 4.51
N GLN A 188 -13.83 15.41 4.35
CA GLN A 188 -13.16 15.20 3.06
C GLN A 188 -11.86 14.41 3.29
N LEU A 189 -11.73 13.30 2.59
CA LEU A 189 -10.53 12.47 2.59
C LEU A 189 -9.84 12.62 1.22
N GLN A 190 -8.66 13.21 1.21
CA GLN A 190 -7.93 13.42 -0.03
C GLN A 190 -7.31 12.15 -0.57
N VAL A 191 -6.79 11.28 0.33
CA VAL A 191 -6.19 10.01 -0.06
C VAL A 191 -6.67 8.90 0.86
N LEU A 192 -7.27 7.86 0.30
CA LEU A 192 -7.46 6.56 0.93
C LEU A 192 -6.42 5.62 0.33
N HIS A 193 -5.49 5.15 1.14
CA HIS A 193 -4.50 4.14 0.78
C HIS A 193 -4.88 2.83 1.49
N CYS A 194 -4.95 1.72 0.77
CA CYS A 194 -5.47 0.47 1.28
C CYS A 194 -4.61 -0.71 0.83
N ASP A 195 -3.92 -1.31 1.80
CA ASP A 195 -3.16 -2.54 1.68
C ASP A 195 -3.51 -3.44 2.89
N THR A 196 -4.55 -4.26 2.76
CA THR A 196 -5.20 -4.93 3.89
C THR A 196 -5.22 -6.45 3.80
N GLN A 197 -4.37 -7.01 2.95
CA GLN A 197 -4.19 -8.46 2.84
C GLN A 197 -5.50 -9.22 2.57
N GLY A 198 -6.28 -8.72 1.57
CA GLY A 198 -7.46 -9.41 1.04
C GLY A 198 -8.82 -8.84 1.45
N MET A 199 -8.87 -7.73 2.21
CA MET A 199 -10.14 -7.09 2.60
C MET A 199 -10.57 -5.97 1.63
N GLU A 200 -9.83 -5.71 0.57
CA GLU A 200 -10.02 -4.58 -0.36
C GLU A 200 -11.43 -4.55 -0.95
N THR A 201 -11.95 -5.71 -1.37
CA THR A 201 -13.29 -5.82 -1.96
C THR A 201 -14.39 -5.36 -0.99
N GLU A 202 -14.31 -5.77 0.28
CA GLU A 202 -15.31 -5.38 1.30
C GLU A 202 -15.16 -3.91 1.69
N ILE A 203 -13.94 -3.44 1.82
CA ILE A 203 -13.64 -2.04 2.14
C ILE A 203 -14.19 -1.13 1.03
N ILE A 204 -13.85 -1.40 -0.25
CA ILE A 204 -14.33 -0.63 -1.39
C ILE A 204 -15.86 -0.61 -1.44
N ARG A 205 -16.51 -1.76 -1.26
CA ARG A 205 -17.99 -1.86 -1.24
C ARG A 205 -18.58 -0.98 -0.14
N SER A 206 -18.02 -1.01 1.07
CA SER A 206 -18.51 -0.19 2.18
C SER A 206 -18.34 1.32 1.94
N CYS A 207 -17.37 1.69 1.12
CA CYS A 207 -17.07 3.08 0.75
C CYS A 207 -17.91 3.62 -0.41
N GLU A 208 -18.82 2.83 -1.03
CA GLU A 208 -19.63 3.28 -2.17
C GLU A 208 -20.25 4.68 -1.98
N PRO A 209 -20.95 4.99 -0.85
CA PRO A 209 -21.51 6.32 -0.64
C PRO A 209 -20.46 7.42 -0.60
N LEU A 210 -19.25 7.13 -0.08
CA LEU A 210 -18.15 8.09 0.04
C LEU A 210 -17.48 8.38 -1.31
N PHE A 211 -17.46 7.41 -2.21
CA PHE A 211 -17.00 7.60 -3.58
C PHE A 211 -18.03 8.36 -4.42
N ARG A 212 -19.29 7.93 -4.40
CA ARG A 212 -20.37 8.56 -5.18
C ARG A 212 -20.61 10.03 -4.78
N ASN A 213 -20.51 10.36 -3.50
CA ASN A 213 -20.63 11.74 -3.02
C ASN A 213 -19.31 12.51 -3.00
N ARG A 214 -18.20 11.89 -3.47
CA ARG A 214 -16.87 12.50 -3.60
C ARG A 214 -16.22 12.89 -2.27
N THR A 215 -16.60 12.28 -1.18
CA THR A 215 -15.92 12.44 0.12
C THR A 215 -14.50 11.92 0.05
N ILE A 216 -14.25 10.80 -0.66
CA ILE A 216 -12.90 10.30 -0.97
C ILE A 216 -12.51 10.82 -2.35
N ARG A 217 -11.36 11.49 -2.46
CA ARG A 217 -10.89 12.10 -3.70
C ARG A 217 -9.98 11.17 -4.50
N PHE A 218 -8.98 10.58 -3.87
CA PHE A 218 -8.10 9.57 -4.45
C PHE A 218 -8.18 8.29 -3.64
N GLY A 219 -8.29 7.16 -4.32
CA GLY A 219 -8.15 5.83 -3.74
C GLY A 219 -6.98 5.11 -4.37
N ILE A 220 -6.14 4.48 -3.55
CA ILE A 220 -5.01 3.64 -3.96
C ILE A 220 -5.22 2.31 -3.26
N PHE A 221 -5.27 1.22 -4.01
CA PHE A 221 -5.59 -0.10 -3.51
C PHE A 221 -4.57 -1.10 -4.01
N SER A 222 -3.82 -1.69 -3.07
CA SER A 222 -3.01 -2.86 -3.32
C SER A 222 -3.92 -4.07 -3.26
N THR A 223 -4.05 -4.80 -4.35
CA THR A 223 -4.94 -5.97 -4.45
C THR A 223 -4.13 -7.26 -4.38
N HIS A 224 -4.68 -8.26 -3.68
CA HIS A 224 -3.91 -9.45 -3.33
C HIS A 224 -4.31 -10.68 -4.14
N HIS A 225 -3.33 -11.56 -4.33
CA HIS A 225 -3.53 -12.86 -4.95
C HIS A 225 -4.57 -13.70 -4.19
N HIS A 226 -5.25 -14.61 -4.89
CA HIS A 226 -6.31 -15.44 -4.30
C HIS A 226 -5.84 -16.33 -3.13
N GLU A 227 -4.57 -16.68 -3.04
CA GLU A 227 -4.00 -17.39 -1.89
C GLU A 227 -4.07 -16.55 -0.60
N ILE A 228 -4.11 -15.22 -0.72
CA ILE A 228 -4.26 -14.27 0.38
C ILE A 228 -5.73 -13.87 0.53
N SER A 229 -6.35 -13.39 -0.54
CA SER A 229 -7.72 -12.85 -0.52
C SER A 229 -8.83 -13.90 -0.50
N GLY A 230 -8.51 -15.15 -0.88
CA GLY A 230 -9.50 -16.23 -1.03
C GLY A 230 -10.40 -16.11 -2.26
N ASP A 231 -10.27 -15.06 -3.07
CA ASP A 231 -11.08 -14.82 -4.26
C ASP A 231 -10.20 -14.58 -5.50
N PRO A 232 -10.25 -15.44 -6.52
CA PRO A 232 -9.44 -15.30 -7.72
C PRO A 232 -9.79 -14.06 -8.57
N LEU A 233 -10.91 -13.40 -8.29
CA LEU A 233 -11.38 -12.20 -8.99
C LEU A 233 -11.26 -10.92 -8.16
N THR A 234 -10.48 -10.92 -7.08
CA THR A 234 -10.33 -9.77 -6.17
C THR A 234 -10.02 -8.49 -6.96
N HIS A 235 -8.96 -8.51 -7.77
CA HIS A 235 -8.54 -7.34 -8.54
C HIS A 235 -9.64 -6.84 -9.49
N GLN A 236 -10.23 -7.75 -10.29
CA GLN A 236 -11.28 -7.41 -11.26
C GLN A 236 -12.54 -6.88 -10.58
N ARG A 237 -12.90 -7.42 -9.40
CA ARG A 237 -14.05 -6.94 -8.62
C ARG A 237 -13.79 -5.55 -8.04
N CYS A 238 -12.60 -5.32 -7.50
CA CYS A 238 -12.19 -4.00 -7.03
C CYS A 238 -12.25 -2.97 -8.17
N LEU A 239 -11.65 -3.29 -9.32
CA LEU A 239 -11.65 -2.42 -10.50
C LEU A 239 -13.07 -2.10 -10.97
N ALA A 240 -13.92 -3.12 -11.12
CA ALA A 240 -15.30 -2.94 -11.57
C ALA A 240 -16.12 -2.08 -10.60
N MET A 241 -15.99 -2.29 -9.28
CA MET A 241 -16.68 -1.46 -8.28
C MET A 241 -16.22 0.00 -8.32
N LEU A 242 -14.91 0.25 -8.37
CA LEU A 242 -14.38 1.61 -8.42
C LEU A 242 -14.87 2.37 -9.66
N GLN A 243 -14.95 1.69 -10.83
CA GLN A 243 -15.53 2.27 -12.05
C GLN A 243 -17.03 2.51 -11.90
N ASP A 244 -17.80 1.57 -11.36
CA ASP A 244 -19.25 1.71 -11.15
C ASP A 244 -19.58 2.83 -10.16
N PHE A 245 -18.73 3.06 -9.16
CA PHE A 245 -18.88 4.15 -8.19
C PHE A 245 -18.47 5.52 -8.73
N GLY A 246 -18.07 5.60 -10.01
CA GLY A 246 -17.76 6.82 -10.73
C GLY A 246 -16.28 7.21 -10.69
N GLY A 247 -15.40 6.29 -10.36
CA GLY A 247 -13.95 6.51 -10.36
C GLY A 247 -13.37 6.57 -11.77
N ARG A 248 -12.55 7.58 -12.04
CA ARG A 248 -11.63 7.58 -13.16
C ARG A 248 -10.40 6.77 -12.74
N ILE A 249 -10.17 5.64 -13.37
CA ILE A 249 -8.95 4.85 -13.13
C ILE A 249 -7.76 5.63 -13.68
N LEU A 250 -6.76 5.82 -12.86
CA LEU A 250 -5.54 6.57 -13.14
C LEU A 250 -4.39 5.64 -13.53
N VAL A 251 -4.25 4.56 -12.76
CA VAL A 251 -3.24 3.50 -12.95
C VAL A 251 -3.88 2.19 -12.55
N GLU A 252 -3.56 1.14 -13.25
CA GLU A 252 -3.99 -0.22 -12.94
C GLU A 252 -2.96 -1.23 -13.44
N HIS A 253 -2.65 -2.23 -12.62
CA HIS A 253 -2.02 -3.48 -13.01
C HIS A 253 -2.42 -4.60 -12.05
N ASP A 254 -2.53 -5.81 -12.55
CA ASP A 254 -2.88 -6.94 -11.70
C ASP A 254 -1.65 -7.53 -10.96
N VAL A 255 -1.91 -8.54 -10.13
CA VAL A 255 -0.88 -9.21 -9.31
C VAL A 255 0.23 -9.84 -10.18
N HIS A 256 -0.09 -10.34 -11.38
CA HIS A 256 0.88 -10.98 -12.27
C HIS A 256 1.75 -9.96 -13.02
N GLU A 257 1.28 -8.74 -13.13
CA GLU A 257 2.00 -7.62 -13.73
C GLU A 257 2.85 -6.84 -12.72
N SER A 258 2.75 -7.22 -11.45
CA SER A 258 3.50 -6.61 -10.36
C SER A 258 4.95 -7.10 -10.30
N PHE A 259 5.83 -6.22 -9.82
CA PHE A 259 7.21 -6.53 -9.45
C PHE A 259 7.41 -6.64 -7.93
N SER A 260 6.46 -6.18 -7.11
CA SER A 260 6.50 -6.30 -5.64
C SER A 260 5.67 -7.48 -5.12
N GLY A 261 4.59 -7.85 -5.82
CA GLY A 261 3.73 -8.98 -5.48
C GLY A 261 2.25 -8.67 -5.46
N ASP A 262 1.87 -7.41 -5.33
CA ASP A 262 0.48 -6.98 -5.21
C ASP A 262 0.03 -6.22 -6.46
N GLY A 263 -1.22 -6.41 -6.86
CA GLY A 263 -1.81 -5.60 -7.93
C GLY A 263 -2.14 -4.20 -7.41
N LEU A 264 -2.20 -3.23 -8.30
CA LEU A 264 -2.43 -1.83 -7.98
C LEU A 264 -3.64 -1.29 -8.73
N ILE A 265 -4.52 -0.57 -8.03
CA ILE A 265 -5.56 0.26 -8.64
C ILE A 265 -5.52 1.64 -7.99
N ALA A 266 -5.25 2.66 -8.78
CA ALA A 266 -5.37 4.05 -8.37
C ALA A 266 -6.54 4.69 -9.10
N ALA A 267 -7.44 5.36 -8.35
CA ALA A 267 -8.66 5.95 -8.89
C ALA A 267 -8.91 7.37 -8.34
N TYR A 268 -9.50 8.22 -9.16
CA TYR A 268 -9.89 9.59 -8.83
C TYR A 268 -11.40 9.77 -8.86
N PHE A 269 -11.95 10.40 -7.82
CA PHE A 269 -13.39 10.65 -7.63
C PHE A 269 -13.73 12.14 -7.48
N GLY A 270 -12.76 13.04 -7.57
CA GLY A 270 -13.00 14.48 -7.43
C GLY A 270 -13.99 15.03 -8.48
N ALA A 271 -14.58 16.18 -8.15
CA ALA A 271 -15.51 16.87 -9.06
C ALA A 271 -14.77 17.67 -10.13
N GLU A 272 -13.61 18.18 -9.77
CA GLU A 272 -12.81 19.03 -10.62
C GLU A 272 -12.11 18.22 -11.71
N PRO A 273 -11.89 18.78 -12.90
CA PRO A 273 -11.01 18.17 -13.88
C PRO A 273 -9.62 17.93 -13.27
N LEU A 274 -9.10 16.74 -13.46
CA LEU A 274 -7.75 16.38 -13.05
C LEU A 274 -6.83 16.45 -14.27
N ASP A 275 -5.84 17.33 -14.22
CA ASP A 275 -4.75 17.37 -15.20
C ASP A 275 -3.75 16.25 -14.86
N TRP A 276 -4.10 15.06 -15.32
CA TRP A 276 -3.37 13.85 -15.00
C TRP A 276 -2.46 13.45 -16.16
N THR A 277 -1.17 13.41 -15.88
CA THR A 277 -0.19 12.76 -16.75
C THR A 277 0.06 11.37 -16.18
N GLU A 278 -0.34 10.36 -16.92
CA GLU A 278 -0.14 8.97 -16.51
C GLU A 278 1.36 8.66 -16.44
N PRO A 279 1.87 8.21 -15.29
CA PRO A 279 3.24 7.77 -15.18
C PRO A 279 3.45 6.50 -16.03
N LEU A 280 4.67 6.31 -16.51
CA LEU A 280 5.03 5.05 -17.15
C LEU A 280 5.03 3.95 -16.08
N ILE A 281 4.14 2.98 -16.23
CA ILE A 281 4.07 1.79 -15.37
C ILE A 281 4.57 0.58 -16.17
N SER A 282 5.67 0.02 -15.72
CA SER A 282 6.18 -1.25 -16.23
C SER A 282 5.26 -2.39 -15.85
N ARG A 283 5.15 -3.40 -16.70
CA ARG A 283 4.34 -4.58 -16.42
C ARG A 283 5.23 -5.83 -16.45
N ASN A 284 5.19 -6.57 -15.35
CA ASN A 284 5.86 -7.85 -15.26
C ASN A 284 5.13 -8.87 -16.16
N ARG A 285 5.76 -9.98 -16.39
CA ARG A 285 5.16 -11.09 -17.17
C ARG A 285 4.70 -12.17 -16.23
N TYR A 286 3.63 -12.86 -16.59
CA TYR A 286 3.15 -14.01 -15.84
C TYR A 286 4.26 -15.03 -15.51
N SER A 287 5.16 -15.28 -16.45
CA SER A 287 6.30 -16.21 -16.30
C SER A 287 7.33 -15.78 -15.25
N SER A 288 7.39 -14.50 -14.93
CA SER A 288 8.36 -13.93 -13.99
C SER A 288 7.72 -13.31 -12.75
N SER A 289 6.39 -13.36 -12.63
CA SER A 289 5.66 -12.84 -11.45
C SER A 289 5.90 -13.69 -10.20
N LEU A 290 5.57 -13.14 -9.05
CA LEU A 290 5.67 -13.84 -7.76
C LEU A 290 4.80 -15.12 -7.73
N PHE A 291 3.62 -15.07 -8.29
CA PHE A 291 2.64 -16.15 -8.31
C PHE A 291 2.59 -16.90 -9.64
N ARG A 292 3.70 -16.98 -10.35
CA ARG A 292 3.77 -17.66 -11.63
C ARG A 292 3.40 -19.13 -11.50
N ASN A 293 2.66 -19.62 -12.51
CA ASN A 293 2.40 -21.05 -12.68
C ASN A 293 2.92 -21.50 -14.03
N PRO A 294 4.06 -22.22 -14.11
CA PRO A 294 4.68 -22.63 -15.36
C PRO A 294 3.77 -23.44 -16.29
N LEU A 295 2.72 -24.11 -15.73
CA LEU A 295 1.79 -24.89 -16.54
C LEU A 295 0.85 -24.04 -17.40
N TYR A 296 0.62 -22.80 -17.00
CA TYR A 296 -0.22 -21.84 -17.73
C TYR A 296 0.61 -20.78 -18.48
N ASP A 297 1.92 -20.82 -18.34
CA ASP A 297 2.80 -19.89 -19.03
C ASP A 297 3.08 -20.36 -20.46
N LEU A 298 2.37 -19.77 -21.41
CA LEU A 298 2.53 -20.08 -22.83
C LEU A 298 3.91 -19.68 -23.38
N ALA A 299 4.63 -18.79 -22.72
CA ALA A 299 5.97 -18.35 -23.14
C ALA A 299 7.06 -19.38 -22.82
N VAL A 300 6.79 -20.33 -21.95
CA VAL A 300 7.75 -21.38 -21.52
C VAL A 300 7.48 -22.72 -22.21
N ARG A 301 6.41 -22.85 -22.99
CA ARG A 301 6.15 -24.07 -23.76
C ARG A 301 7.05 -24.12 -24.98
N PRO A 302 7.80 -25.20 -25.16
CA PRO A 302 8.60 -25.40 -26.37
C PRO A 302 7.75 -25.52 -27.64
#